data_bc6d387cc2be016a39650ff2fc0c91d9
#
_entry.id   bc6d387cc2be016a39650ff2fc0c91d9
#
_cell.length_a   1.000
_cell.length_b   1.000
_cell.length_c   1.000
_cell.angle_alpha   90.00
_cell.angle_beta   90.00
_cell.angle_gamma   90.00
#
_symmetry.space_group_name_H-M   'P 1'
#
loop_
_entity.id
_entity.type
_entity.pdbx_description
1 polymer ?
#
loop_
_entity_poly.entity_id
_entity_poly.type
_entity_poly.pdbx_seq_one_letter_code
_entity_poly.pdbx_strand_id
1 'polypeptide(L)'
;MNIEKVKIVADSSADLLTIDDIPFEVAPLKIRTEEKEYVDDASLDVEKMVGELDEYTGESRTSCPSSEDWINAFADAEYVFCVTITSALSGSCNSARIAKHDYEEEHPQRKVFVLDSHSAGPEIALLVEKIRELILEGLSFESVCEKITEYQKRTKLLFILESMKNLANNGRVSHFTAKLAGILGIRLVGKASDEGTLEPIAKKRGEISALTSIVENLRKLLYMGGKINIAHCNNESAAEKLKEMILKEFTLAKIQIYKCRGICSFYAERGGVLVGFETN
;
A
#
# COMPACT_ATOMS: atom_id res chain seq x y z
N MET A 1 -13.42 -21.36 -9.74
CA MET A 1 -13.86 -21.28 -8.31
C MET A 1 -15.30 -20.77 -8.27
N ASN A 2 -16.10 -21.11 -7.24
CA ASN A 2 -17.37 -20.43 -7.00
C ASN A 2 -17.09 -19.08 -6.33
N ILE A 3 -17.49 -17.96 -6.96
CA ILE A 3 -17.22 -16.59 -6.51
C ILE A 3 -17.76 -16.33 -5.10
N GLU A 4 -18.91 -16.86 -4.73
CA GLU A 4 -19.50 -16.71 -3.39
C GLU A 4 -18.64 -17.30 -2.25
N LYS A 5 -17.72 -18.19 -2.60
CA LYS A 5 -16.80 -18.86 -1.67
C LYS A 5 -15.37 -18.33 -1.71
N VAL A 6 -15.15 -17.29 -2.54
CA VAL A 6 -13.86 -16.63 -2.66
C VAL A 6 -13.88 -15.33 -1.87
N LYS A 7 -12.77 -15.01 -1.21
CA LYS A 7 -12.56 -13.72 -0.56
C LYS A 7 -11.16 -13.19 -0.88
N ILE A 8 -11.07 -11.90 -1.12
CA ILE A 8 -9.79 -11.18 -1.15
C ILE A 8 -9.66 -10.46 0.19
N VAL A 9 -8.50 -10.60 0.83
CA VAL A 9 -8.20 -9.92 2.09
C VAL A 9 -6.90 -9.14 1.91
N ALA A 10 -6.87 -7.89 2.31
CA ALA A 10 -5.63 -7.13 2.36
C ALA A 10 -5.44 -6.53 3.75
N ASP A 11 -4.19 -6.25 4.16
CA ASP A 11 -4.04 -5.37 5.30
C ASP A 11 -4.37 -3.92 4.92
N SER A 12 -4.58 -3.07 5.91
CA SER A 12 -5.05 -1.70 5.69
C SER A 12 -4.08 -0.80 4.92
N SER A 13 -2.83 -1.25 4.72
CA SER A 13 -1.88 -0.53 3.86
C SER A 13 -2.24 -0.56 2.37
N ALA A 14 -3.24 -1.33 1.96
CA ALA A 14 -3.79 -1.28 0.60
C ALA A 14 -4.54 0.02 0.31
N ASP A 15 -4.88 0.80 1.33
CA ASP A 15 -5.72 2.01 1.23
C ASP A 15 -7.12 1.75 0.64
N LEU A 16 -7.60 0.50 0.70
CA LEU A 16 -8.91 0.06 0.22
C LEU A 16 -9.81 -0.30 1.39
N LEU A 17 -11.12 -0.03 1.28
CA LEU A 17 -12.14 -0.51 2.21
C LEU A 17 -13.07 -1.54 1.57
N THR A 18 -13.30 -1.40 0.28
CA THR A 18 -14.19 -2.26 -0.50
C THR A 18 -13.63 -2.42 -1.91
N ILE A 19 -14.02 -3.49 -2.56
CA ILE A 19 -13.88 -3.68 -4.01
C ILE A 19 -15.22 -4.17 -4.56
N ASP A 20 -15.42 -4.03 -5.87
CA ASP A 20 -16.64 -4.51 -6.51
C ASP A 20 -16.60 -6.03 -6.76
N ASP A 21 -17.76 -6.66 -6.88
CA ASP A 21 -18.03 -8.02 -7.39
C ASP A 21 -17.45 -9.20 -6.59
N ILE A 22 -16.44 -9.03 -5.75
CA ILE A 22 -15.81 -10.07 -4.94
C ILE A 22 -15.84 -9.68 -3.47
N PRO A 23 -16.21 -10.58 -2.54
CA PRO A 23 -16.07 -10.33 -1.11
C PRO A 23 -14.66 -9.87 -0.74
N PHE A 24 -14.56 -8.72 -0.08
CA PHE A 24 -13.30 -8.10 0.34
C PHE A 24 -13.35 -7.77 1.83
N GLU A 25 -12.24 -7.97 2.52
CA GLU A 25 -12.12 -7.63 3.93
C GLU A 25 -10.73 -7.05 4.22
N VAL A 26 -10.63 -6.22 5.25
CA VAL A 26 -9.40 -5.56 5.66
C VAL A 26 -8.93 -6.10 7.00
N ALA A 27 -7.68 -6.57 7.06
CA ALA A 27 -6.98 -6.85 8.31
C ALA A 27 -6.28 -5.56 8.79
N PRO A 28 -6.75 -4.89 9.87
CA PRO A 28 -6.32 -3.55 10.18
C PRO A 28 -4.96 -3.50 10.88
N LEU A 29 -4.05 -2.66 10.39
CA LEU A 29 -2.92 -2.19 11.18
C LEU A 29 -3.40 -1.18 12.22
N LYS A 30 -2.58 -0.94 13.24
CA LYS A 30 -2.92 -0.03 14.33
C LYS A 30 -1.80 0.98 14.54
N ILE A 31 -2.17 2.21 14.85
CA ILE A 31 -1.26 3.28 15.24
C ILE A 31 -1.54 3.59 16.72
N ARG A 32 -0.51 3.64 17.53
CA ARG A 32 -0.61 3.86 18.97
C ARG A 32 0.22 5.05 19.41
N THR A 33 -0.38 5.90 20.19
CA THR A 33 0.30 6.89 21.05
C THR A 33 0.24 6.42 22.50
N GLU A 34 0.79 7.17 23.43
CA GLU A 34 0.62 6.89 24.88
C GLU A 34 -0.83 7.03 25.33
N GLU A 35 -1.63 7.84 24.62
CA GLU A 35 -2.98 8.23 25.04
C GLU A 35 -4.08 7.50 24.23
N LYS A 36 -3.77 7.05 23.01
CA LYS A 36 -4.79 6.60 22.06
C LYS A 36 -4.30 5.52 21.10
N GLU A 37 -5.20 4.63 20.73
CA GLU A 37 -5.05 3.69 19.63
C GLU A 37 -5.98 4.06 18.48
N TYR A 38 -5.45 4.09 17.28
CA TYR A 38 -6.18 4.22 16.03
C TYR A 38 -6.12 2.89 15.28
N VAL A 39 -7.26 2.25 15.11
CA VAL A 39 -7.42 1.05 14.30
C VAL A 39 -7.73 1.49 12.87
N ASP A 40 -6.90 1.06 11.90
CA ASP A 40 -7.06 1.48 10.50
C ASP A 40 -8.11 0.64 9.77
N ASP A 41 -9.35 0.78 10.19
CA ASP A 41 -10.54 0.14 9.64
C ASP A 41 -11.53 1.16 9.07
N ALA A 42 -12.72 0.71 8.68
CA ALA A 42 -13.75 1.56 8.09
C ALA A 42 -14.26 2.66 9.03
N SER A 43 -14.10 2.50 10.35
CA SER A 43 -14.56 3.47 11.35
C SER A 43 -13.59 4.63 11.58
N LEU A 44 -12.35 4.51 11.09
CA LEU A 44 -11.31 5.50 11.32
C LEU A 44 -11.58 6.81 10.56
N ASP A 45 -11.70 7.91 11.30
CA ASP A 45 -11.62 9.25 10.76
C ASP A 45 -10.14 9.63 10.53
N VAL A 46 -9.67 9.41 9.30
CA VAL A 46 -8.27 9.62 8.92
C VAL A 46 -7.86 11.08 9.03
N GLU A 47 -8.73 12.03 8.68
CA GLU A 47 -8.42 13.47 8.74
C GLU A 47 -8.21 13.92 10.18
N LYS A 48 -9.08 13.46 11.07
CA LYS A 48 -8.95 13.72 12.51
C LYS A 48 -7.69 13.08 13.07
N MET A 49 -7.41 11.83 12.74
CA MET A 49 -6.18 11.14 13.15
C MET A 49 -4.93 11.89 12.71
N VAL A 50 -4.84 12.30 11.45
CA VAL A 50 -3.68 13.05 10.93
C VAL A 50 -3.53 14.38 11.66
N GLY A 51 -4.63 15.11 11.91
CA GLY A 51 -4.59 16.35 12.68
C GLY A 51 -4.10 16.16 14.10
N GLU A 52 -4.60 15.15 14.82
CA GLU A 52 -4.18 14.82 16.19
C GLU A 52 -2.70 14.41 16.24
N LEU A 53 -2.22 13.63 15.26
CA LEU A 53 -0.83 13.17 15.20
C LEU A 53 0.16 14.26 14.75
N ASP A 54 -0.26 15.23 13.95
CA ASP A 54 0.55 16.40 13.59
C ASP A 54 0.88 17.27 14.84
N GLU A 55 -0.06 17.35 15.79
CA GLU A 55 0.10 18.11 17.04
C GLU A 55 0.78 17.28 18.15
N TYR A 56 0.81 15.95 18.01
CA TYR A 56 1.35 15.06 19.04
C TYR A 56 2.88 15.07 19.04
N THR A 57 3.46 15.34 20.20
CA THR A 57 4.92 15.44 20.39
C THR A 57 5.55 14.20 21.03
N GLY A 58 4.74 13.28 21.55
CA GLY A 58 5.18 12.03 22.16
C GLY A 58 5.57 10.94 21.15
N GLU A 59 5.87 9.76 21.64
CA GLU A 59 6.16 8.60 20.78
C GLU A 59 4.88 8.01 20.19
N SER A 60 4.94 7.71 18.90
CA SER A 60 3.91 6.96 18.20
C SER A 60 4.50 5.69 17.61
N ARG A 61 3.78 4.58 17.71
CA ARG A 61 4.21 3.26 17.23
C ARG A 61 3.11 2.63 16.41
N THR A 62 3.48 1.62 15.61
CA THR A 62 2.51 0.85 14.84
C THR A 62 2.62 -0.63 15.16
N SER A 63 1.50 -1.34 15.01
CA SER A 63 1.46 -2.80 15.05
C SER A 63 0.76 -3.36 13.82
N CYS A 64 1.23 -4.53 13.35
CA CYS A 64 0.56 -5.28 12.30
C CYS A 64 -0.69 -5.99 12.86
N PRO A 65 -1.59 -6.47 11.99
CA PRO A 65 -2.69 -7.34 12.38
C PRO A 65 -2.16 -8.61 13.07
N SER A 66 -2.87 -9.11 14.06
CA SER A 66 -2.60 -10.41 14.66
C SER A 66 -3.04 -11.55 13.73
N SER A 67 -2.63 -12.80 14.00
CA SER A 67 -3.17 -13.96 13.27
C SER A 67 -4.69 -14.09 13.44
N GLU A 68 -5.23 -13.72 14.60
CA GLU A 68 -6.67 -13.71 14.85
C GLU A 68 -7.41 -12.65 14.00
N ASP A 69 -6.85 -11.44 13.83
CA ASP A 69 -7.40 -10.42 12.94
C ASP A 69 -7.51 -10.95 11.49
N TRP A 70 -6.50 -11.70 11.02
CA TRP A 70 -6.50 -12.34 9.70
C TRP A 70 -7.54 -13.46 9.60
N ILE A 71 -7.62 -14.38 10.60
CA ILE A 71 -8.59 -15.47 10.63
C ILE A 71 -10.02 -14.92 10.61
N ASN A 72 -10.29 -13.87 11.37
CA ASN A 72 -11.57 -13.19 11.36
C ASN A 72 -11.90 -12.59 9.98
N ALA A 73 -10.90 -12.03 9.30
CA ALA A 73 -11.08 -11.51 7.94
C ALA A 73 -11.30 -12.62 6.90
N PHE A 74 -10.73 -13.83 7.09
CA PHE A 74 -11.00 -14.99 6.22
C PHE A 74 -12.43 -15.49 6.37
N ALA A 75 -12.99 -15.41 7.59
CA ALA A 75 -14.32 -15.88 7.93
C ALA A 75 -14.55 -17.36 7.51
N ASP A 76 -15.53 -17.61 6.64
CA ASP A 76 -15.90 -18.96 6.18
C ASP A 76 -15.53 -19.25 4.72
N ALA A 77 -14.69 -18.41 4.10
CA ALA A 77 -14.33 -18.54 2.69
C ALA A 77 -13.56 -19.84 2.40
N GLU A 78 -13.90 -20.51 1.29
CA GLU A 78 -13.17 -21.71 0.85
C GLU A 78 -11.83 -21.36 0.17
N TYR A 79 -11.76 -20.18 -0.49
CA TYR A 79 -10.58 -19.69 -1.18
C TYR A 79 -10.29 -18.26 -0.75
N VAL A 80 -9.11 -18.03 -0.19
CA VAL A 80 -8.70 -16.72 0.30
C VAL A 80 -7.43 -16.28 -0.41
N PHE A 81 -7.43 -15.06 -0.94
CA PHE A 81 -6.25 -14.40 -1.48
C PHE A 81 -5.88 -13.24 -0.58
N CYS A 82 -4.76 -13.35 0.16
CA CYS A 82 -4.26 -12.31 1.05
C CYS A 82 -3.18 -11.50 0.36
N VAL A 83 -3.25 -10.18 0.46
CA VAL A 83 -2.17 -9.28 0.02
C VAL A 83 -1.72 -8.45 1.22
N THR A 84 -0.43 -8.46 1.52
CA THR A 84 0.13 -7.76 2.68
C THR A 84 1.10 -6.68 2.26
N ILE A 85 1.26 -5.67 3.12
CA ILE A 85 2.42 -4.78 3.05
C ILE A 85 3.71 -5.61 3.05
N THR A 86 4.77 -5.07 2.46
CA THR A 86 6.08 -5.72 2.42
C THR A 86 6.53 -6.24 3.79
N SER A 87 7.02 -7.48 3.81
CA SER A 87 7.61 -8.10 5.01
C SER A 87 8.88 -7.39 5.48
N ALA A 88 9.53 -6.59 4.61
CA ALA A 88 10.69 -5.78 4.96
C ALA A 88 10.35 -4.62 5.93
N LEU A 89 9.09 -4.18 6.00
CA LEU A 89 8.65 -3.06 6.84
C LEU A 89 7.69 -3.47 7.96
N SER A 90 7.03 -4.64 7.86
CA SER A 90 5.97 -5.03 8.78
C SER A 90 5.94 -6.55 9.04
N GLY A 91 5.49 -6.94 10.23
CA GLY A 91 5.17 -8.33 10.56
C GLY A 91 3.88 -8.87 9.94
N SER A 92 3.13 -8.06 9.18
CA SER A 92 1.82 -8.40 8.63
C SER A 92 1.83 -9.68 7.80
N CYS A 93 2.80 -9.83 6.89
CA CYS A 93 2.95 -11.03 6.07
C CYS A 93 3.20 -12.28 6.91
N ASN A 94 4.01 -12.19 7.97
CA ASN A 94 4.27 -13.31 8.86
C ASN A 94 3.01 -13.72 9.65
N SER A 95 2.27 -12.75 10.19
CA SER A 95 1.02 -13.05 10.91
C SER A 95 -0.06 -13.63 9.98
N ALA A 96 -0.15 -13.17 8.72
CA ALA A 96 -1.02 -13.77 7.71
C ALA A 96 -0.65 -15.23 7.38
N ARG A 97 0.66 -15.55 7.35
CA ARG A 97 1.13 -16.94 7.14
C ARG A 97 0.80 -17.85 8.30
N ILE A 98 0.89 -17.36 9.54
CA ILE A 98 0.45 -18.09 10.73
C ILE A 98 -1.05 -18.33 10.64
N ALA A 99 -1.84 -17.31 10.38
CA ALA A 99 -3.29 -17.42 10.21
C ALA A 99 -3.68 -18.41 9.11
N LYS A 100 -2.96 -18.40 7.97
CA LYS A 100 -3.14 -19.39 6.91
C LYS A 100 -2.96 -20.82 7.43
N HIS A 101 -1.86 -21.08 8.15
CA HIS A 101 -1.56 -22.41 8.68
C HIS A 101 -2.68 -22.90 9.59
N ASP A 102 -3.07 -22.09 10.58
CA ASP A 102 -4.09 -22.43 11.56
C ASP A 102 -5.46 -22.65 10.87
N TYR A 103 -5.81 -21.77 9.92
CA TYR A 103 -7.07 -21.85 9.17
C TYR A 103 -7.17 -23.09 8.28
N GLU A 104 -6.09 -23.47 7.59
CA GLU A 104 -6.05 -24.68 6.75
C GLU A 104 -5.95 -25.96 7.58
N GLU A 105 -5.35 -25.92 8.79
CA GLU A 105 -5.32 -27.06 9.73
C GLU A 105 -6.71 -27.36 10.27
N GLU A 106 -7.46 -26.33 10.67
CA GLU A 106 -8.85 -26.49 11.13
C GLU A 106 -9.81 -26.88 10.00
N HIS A 107 -9.50 -26.48 8.77
CA HIS A 107 -10.37 -26.63 7.60
C HIS A 107 -9.60 -27.12 6.37
N PRO A 108 -9.22 -28.43 6.29
CA PRO A 108 -8.33 -28.95 5.24
C PRO A 108 -8.82 -28.78 3.79
N GLN A 109 -10.11 -28.49 3.57
CA GLN A 109 -10.68 -28.21 2.25
C GLN A 109 -10.55 -26.76 1.82
N ARG A 110 -10.18 -25.84 2.72
CA ARG A 110 -10.01 -24.43 2.44
C ARG A 110 -8.57 -24.14 2.01
N LYS A 111 -8.39 -23.13 1.21
CA LYS A 111 -7.08 -22.74 0.67
C LYS A 111 -6.85 -21.24 0.85
N VAL A 112 -5.70 -20.90 1.39
CA VAL A 112 -5.26 -19.51 1.56
C VAL A 112 -3.97 -19.28 0.78
N PHE A 113 -3.93 -18.27 -0.05
CA PHE A 113 -2.71 -17.76 -0.68
C PHE A 113 -2.31 -16.45 -0.02
N VAL A 114 -1.06 -16.32 0.43
CA VAL A 114 -0.52 -15.09 1.02
C VAL A 114 0.54 -14.52 0.10
N LEU A 115 0.28 -13.35 -0.45
CA LEU A 115 1.19 -12.58 -1.29
C LEU A 115 1.84 -11.47 -0.45
N ASP A 116 3.15 -11.57 -0.26
CA ASP A 116 3.96 -10.44 0.18
C ASP A 116 4.09 -9.47 -0.98
N SER A 117 3.54 -8.28 -0.85
CA SER A 117 3.53 -7.32 -1.98
C SER A 117 4.91 -6.78 -2.33
N HIS A 118 5.88 -6.85 -1.44
CA HIS A 118 7.14 -6.11 -1.48
C HIS A 118 6.94 -4.60 -1.63
N SER A 119 5.77 -4.09 -1.24
CA SER A 119 5.37 -2.71 -1.42
C SER A 119 4.41 -2.21 -0.33
N ALA A 120 3.78 -1.06 -0.58
CA ALA A 120 2.76 -0.45 0.27
C ALA A 120 1.80 0.41 -0.58
N GLY A 121 0.63 0.73 -0.03
CA GLY A 121 -0.30 1.70 -0.61
C GLY A 121 -0.79 1.33 -2.01
N PRO A 122 -0.68 2.28 -2.97
CA PRO A 122 -1.31 2.15 -4.28
C PRO A 122 -0.80 0.98 -5.14
N GLU A 123 0.39 0.45 -4.88
CA GLU A 123 0.84 -0.76 -5.56
C GLU A 123 0.10 -2.00 -5.04
N ILE A 124 -0.19 -2.07 -3.73
CA ILE A 124 -1.02 -3.17 -3.18
C ILE A 124 -2.42 -3.13 -3.79
N ALA A 125 -3.00 -1.94 -3.95
CA ALA A 125 -4.31 -1.79 -4.58
C ALA A 125 -4.32 -2.36 -6.02
N LEU A 126 -3.25 -2.17 -6.81
CA LEU A 126 -3.12 -2.78 -8.14
C LEU A 126 -3.12 -4.31 -8.08
N LEU A 127 -2.44 -4.89 -7.09
CA LEU A 127 -2.41 -6.35 -6.88
C LEU A 127 -3.80 -6.88 -6.51
N VAL A 128 -4.51 -6.21 -5.61
CA VAL A 128 -5.89 -6.55 -5.23
C VAL A 128 -6.82 -6.48 -6.44
N GLU A 129 -6.77 -5.39 -7.21
CA GLU A 129 -7.54 -5.25 -8.44
C GLU A 129 -7.24 -6.35 -9.46
N LYS A 130 -5.96 -6.72 -9.60
CA LYS A 130 -5.56 -7.79 -10.54
C LYS A 130 -6.05 -9.16 -10.08
N ILE A 131 -6.00 -9.48 -8.79
CA ILE A 131 -6.58 -10.72 -8.25
C ILE A 131 -8.08 -10.77 -8.57
N ARG A 132 -8.80 -9.66 -8.33
CA ARG A 132 -10.23 -9.55 -8.66
C ARG A 132 -10.48 -9.84 -10.16
N GLU A 133 -9.74 -9.22 -11.06
CA GLU A 133 -9.86 -9.47 -12.51
C GLU A 133 -9.68 -10.95 -12.85
N LEU A 134 -8.62 -11.58 -12.32
CA LEU A 134 -8.31 -12.99 -12.59
C LEU A 134 -9.39 -13.94 -12.04
N ILE A 135 -10.00 -13.61 -10.90
CA ILE A 135 -11.14 -14.37 -10.35
C ILE A 135 -12.36 -14.23 -11.28
N LEU A 136 -12.67 -13.03 -11.74
CA LEU A 136 -13.80 -12.76 -12.64
C LEU A 136 -13.62 -13.38 -14.04
N GLU A 137 -12.37 -13.57 -14.49
CA GLU A 137 -12.05 -14.37 -15.69
C GLU A 137 -12.35 -15.87 -15.51
N GLY A 138 -12.74 -16.32 -14.31
CA GLY A 138 -13.11 -17.71 -14.03
C GLY A 138 -11.93 -18.66 -13.84
N LEU A 139 -10.74 -18.16 -13.54
CA LEU A 139 -9.53 -18.97 -13.33
C LEU A 139 -9.62 -19.84 -12.08
N SER A 140 -8.82 -20.93 -12.04
CA SER A 140 -8.66 -21.74 -10.83
C SER A 140 -7.84 -20.99 -9.76
N PHE A 141 -7.90 -21.44 -8.50
CA PHE A 141 -7.12 -20.87 -7.41
C PHE A 141 -5.62 -20.86 -7.73
N GLU A 142 -5.10 -21.99 -8.20
CA GLU A 142 -3.69 -22.15 -8.57
C GLU A 142 -3.28 -21.20 -9.70
N SER A 143 -4.13 -21.07 -10.73
CA SER A 143 -3.87 -20.16 -11.86
C SER A 143 -3.88 -18.68 -11.44
N VAL A 144 -4.73 -18.30 -10.49
CA VAL A 144 -4.72 -16.94 -9.93
C VAL A 144 -3.41 -16.72 -9.17
N CYS A 145 -2.99 -17.67 -8.32
CA CYS A 145 -1.72 -17.58 -7.57
C CYS A 145 -0.51 -17.39 -8.49
N GLU A 146 -0.42 -18.19 -9.56
CA GLU A 146 0.68 -18.09 -10.52
C GLU A 146 0.67 -16.73 -11.25
N LYS A 147 -0.48 -16.33 -11.78
CA LYS A 147 -0.61 -15.10 -12.56
C LYS A 147 -0.40 -13.83 -11.73
N ILE A 148 -0.85 -13.80 -10.49
CA ILE A 148 -0.63 -12.62 -9.64
C ILE A 148 0.85 -12.50 -9.22
N THR A 149 1.52 -13.64 -8.98
CA THR A 149 2.97 -13.66 -8.69
C THR A 149 3.79 -13.12 -9.87
N GLU A 150 3.39 -13.45 -11.11
CA GLU A 150 4.04 -12.89 -12.30
C GLU A 150 3.69 -11.41 -12.51
N TYR A 151 2.44 -11.01 -12.25
CA TYR A 151 2.01 -9.62 -12.39
C TYR A 151 2.75 -8.71 -11.40
N GLN A 152 2.97 -9.16 -10.16
CA GLN A 152 3.70 -8.43 -9.13
C GLN A 152 5.11 -8.00 -9.59
N LYS A 153 5.79 -8.79 -10.39
CA LYS A 153 7.13 -8.45 -10.92
C LYS A 153 7.09 -7.21 -11.83
N ARG A 154 5.92 -6.88 -12.36
CA ARG A 154 5.67 -5.76 -13.27
C ARG A 154 4.99 -4.58 -12.60
N THR A 155 4.78 -4.61 -11.29
CA THR A 155 4.29 -3.47 -10.54
C THR A 155 5.44 -2.78 -9.81
N LYS A 156 5.31 -1.48 -9.58
CA LYS A 156 6.32 -0.66 -8.92
C LYS A 156 5.66 0.44 -8.11
N LEU A 157 6.36 0.89 -7.06
CA LEU A 157 6.00 2.03 -6.23
C LEU A 157 7.04 3.14 -6.36
N LEU A 158 6.57 4.36 -6.61
CA LEU A 158 7.31 5.59 -6.42
C LEU A 158 6.63 6.43 -5.33
N PHE A 159 7.37 7.27 -4.66
CA PHE A 159 6.80 8.16 -3.65
C PHE A 159 7.52 9.51 -3.57
N ILE A 160 6.79 10.51 -3.07
CA ILE A 160 7.29 11.83 -2.66
C ILE A 160 6.94 12.01 -1.19
N LEU A 161 7.93 12.29 -0.35
CA LEU A 161 7.72 12.57 1.07
C LEU A 161 8.36 13.91 1.46
N GLU A 162 7.65 14.71 2.24
CA GLU A 162 8.17 15.95 2.83
C GLU A 162 8.89 15.69 4.14
N SER A 163 8.48 14.64 4.85
CA SER A 163 9.07 14.15 6.08
C SER A 163 9.19 12.63 6.05
N MET A 164 10.11 12.09 6.80
CA MET A 164 10.26 10.66 7.08
C MET A 164 10.40 10.42 8.60
N LYS A 165 9.90 11.35 9.41
CA LYS A 165 10.01 11.30 10.87
C LYS A 165 9.41 10.02 11.44
N ASN A 166 8.18 9.70 11.03
CA ASN A 166 7.47 8.53 11.52
C ASN A 166 8.10 7.22 11.04
N LEU A 167 8.61 7.17 9.80
CA LEU A 167 9.38 6.02 9.29
C LEU A 167 10.65 5.78 10.11
N ALA A 168 11.40 6.84 10.44
CA ALA A 168 12.63 6.73 11.22
C ALA A 168 12.37 6.39 12.68
N ASN A 169 11.40 7.04 13.31
CA ASN A 169 11.05 6.79 14.71
C ASN A 169 10.58 5.35 14.94
N ASN A 170 9.98 4.76 13.93
CA ASN A 170 9.55 3.36 13.95
C ASN A 170 10.59 2.38 13.35
N GLY A 171 11.78 2.84 12.98
CA GLY A 171 12.87 1.99 12.50
C GLY A 171 12.69 1.42 11.08
N ARG A 172 11.82 1.99 10.24
CA ARG A 172 11.58 1.57 8.86
C ARG A 172 12.57 2.18 7.87
N VAL A 173 13.23 3.25 8.27
CA VAL A 173 14.37 3.85 7.56
C VAL A 173 15.41 4.30 8.57
N SER A 174 16.66 4.50 8.11
CA SER A 174 17.70 5.02 9.00
C SER A 174 17.43 6.48 9.37
N HIS A 175 17.82 6.89 10.57
CA HIS A 175 17.76 8.30 10.98
C HIS A 175 18.57 9.23 10.08
N PHE A 176 19.61 8.70 9.43
CA PHE A 176 20.38 9.46 8.44
C PHE A 176 19.53 9.76 7.20
N THR A 177 18.79 8.78 6.69
CA THR A 177 17.86 8.95 5.57
C THR A 177 16.76 9.96 5.93
N ALA A 178 16.20 9.89 7.14
CA ALA A 178 15.14 10.79 7.60
C ALA A 178 15.59 12.26 7.68
N LYS A 179 16.81 12.54 8.14
CA LYS A 179 17.36 13.91 8.20
C LYS A 179 17.41 14.58 6.81
N LEU A 180 17.40 13.80 5.75
CA LEU A 180 17.44 14.32 4.39
C LEU A 180 16.10 14.90 3.93
N ALA A 181 14.98 14.45 4.49
CA ALA A 181 13.64 14.91 4.15
C ALA A 181 13.15 16.07 5.05
N GLY A 182 13.68 16.22 6.28
CA GLY A 182 13.21 17.23 7.23
C GLY A 182 13.66 18.68 6.99
N ILE A 183 14.19 19.01 5.81
CA ILE A 183 14.63 20.37 5.47
C ILE A 183 13.49 21.10 4.75
N LEU A 184 13.13 22.27 5.25
CA LEU A 184 12.03 23.08 4.69
C LEU A 184 12.11 23.23 3.17
N GLY A 185 11.04 22.81 2.48
CA GLY A 185 10.91 22.89 1.03
C GLY A 185 11.70 21.81 0.26
N ILE A 186 12.36 20.88 0.93
CA ILE A 186 12.98 19.70 0.31
C ILE A 186 12.02 18.53 0.37
N ARG A 187 11.81 17.87 -0.76
CA ARG A 187 11.03 16.65 -0.89
C ARG A 187 11.94 15.48 -1.28
N LEU A 188 11.77 14.35 -0.63
CA LEU A 188 12.42 13.12 -1.00
C LEU A 188 11.57 12.39 -2.03
N VAL A 189 12.17 12.06 -3.17
CA VAL A 189 11.62 11.15 -4.15
C VAL A 189 12.28 9.80 -3.94
N GLY A 190 11.49 8.73 -3.87
CA GLY A 190 11.99 7.38 -3.64
C GLY A 190 11.15 6.33 -4.34
N LYS A 191 11.53 5.07 -4.15
CA LYS A 191 10.86 3.88 -4.67
C LYS A 191 10.86 2.76 -3.63
N ALA A 192 9.99 1.77 -3.82
CA ALA A 192 10.22 0.46 -3.21
C ALA A 192 11.31 -0.28 -3.99
N SER A 193 12.21 -0.98 -3.29
CA SER A 193 13.16 -1.91 -3.91
C SER A 193 12.47 -3.22 -4.28
N ASP A 194 13.14 -4.08 -5.03
CA ASP A 194 12.61 -5.40 -5.36
C ASP A 194 12.48 -6.29 -4.10
N GLU A 195 13.23 -5.99 -3.01
CA GLU A 195 13.12 -6.63 -1.71
C GLU A 195 12.07 -5.96 -0.80
N GLY A 196 11.40 -4.92 -1.26
CA GLY A 196 10.36 -4.22 -0.53
C GLY A 196 10.84 -3.22 0.52
N THR A 197 12.11 -2.77 0.46
CA THR A 197 12.61 -1.67 1.29
C THR A 197 12.39 -0.32 0.62
N LEU A 198 12.45 0.77 1.39
CA LEU A 198 12.31 2.13 0.85
C LEU A 198 13.67 2.69 0.46
N GLU A 199 13.84 2.98 -0.83
CA GLU A 199 15.08 3.51 -1.40
C GLU A 199 14.92 4.96 -1.87
N PRO A 200 15.78 5.89 -1.39
CA PRO A 200 15.80 7.25 -1.92
C PRO A 200 16.36 7.29 -3.34
N ILE A 201 15.70 8.02 -4.23
CA ILE A 201 16.16 8.28 -5.61
C ILE A 201 16.78 9.67 -5.72
N ALA A 202 16.08 10.69 -5.22
CA ALA A 202 16.49 12.08 -5.36
C ALA A 202 15.92 12.97 -4.26
N LYS A 203 16.63 14.09 -4.01
CA LYS A 203 16.11 15.23 -3.25
C LYS A 203 15.74 16.34 -4.22
N LYS A 204 14.56 16.86 -4.09
CA LYS A 204 14.05 17.92 -4.95
C LYS A 204 13.61 19.12 -4.14
N ARG A 205 13.90 20.31 -4.60
CA ARG A 205 13.41 21.52 -3.96
C ARG A 205 12.13 21.98 -4.63
N GLY A 206 11.07 22.09 -3.84
CA GLY A 206 9.73 22.46 -4.29
C GLY A 206 8.95 21.30 -4.93
N GLU A 207 7.63 21.44 -4.94
CA GLU A 207 6.66 20.43 -5.37
C GLU A 207 6.82 20.04 -6.84
N ILE A 208 6.84 21.04 -7.73
CA ILE A 208 6.90 20.78 -9.18
C ILE A 208 8.16 20.00 -9.57
N SER A 209 9.31 20.30 -8.95
CA SER A 209 10.54 19.54 -9.20
C SER A 209 10.45 18.08 -8.74
N ALA A 210 9.74 17.81 -7.64
CA ALA A 210 9.51 16.46 -7.17
C ALA A 210 8.54 15.71 -8.08
N LEU A 211 7.43 16.33 -8.49
CA LEU A 211 6.47 15.76 -9.45
C LEU A 211 7.14 15.44 -10.80
N THR A 212 7.94 16.36 -11.32
CA THR A 212 8.73 16.13 -12.55
C THR A 212 9.62 14.90 -12.39
N SER A 213 10.25 14.74 -11.22
CA SER A 213 11.08 13.58 -10.95
C SER A 213 10.31 12.26 -10.95
N ILE A 214 9.05 12.23 -10.52
CA ILE A 214 8.19 11.04 -10.65
C ILE A 214 8.02 10.69 -12.14
N VAL A 215 7.63 11.65 -12.98
CA VAL A 215 7.42 11.42 -14.42
C VAL A 215 8.70 10.93 -15.09
N GLU A 216 9.86 11.51 -14.77
CA GLU A 216 11.16 11.06 -15.25
C GLU A 216 11.47 9.60 -14.84
N ASN A 217 11.09 9.21 -13.61
CA ASN A 217 11.31 7.84 -13.12
C ASN A 217 10.32 6.84 -13.70
N LEU A 218 9.07 7.22 -13.98
CA LEU A 218 8.14 6.39 -14.76
C LEU A 218 8.75 5.99 -16.10
N ARG A 219 9.36 6.95 -16.82
CA ARG A 219 10.05 6.69 -18.08
C ARG A 219 11.24 5.74 -17.93
N LYS A 220 12.09 5.97 -16.90
CA LYS A 220 13.26 5.13 -16.62
C LYS A 220 12.89 3.70 -16.24
N LEU A 221 11.73 3.53 -15.60
CA LEU A 221 11.17 2.25 -15.21
C LEU A 221 10.30 1.61 -16.30
N LEU A 222 10.38 2.13 -17.54
CA LEU A 222 9.74 1.58 -18.73
C LEU A 222 8.20 1.57 -18.65
N TYR A 223 7.61 2.53 -17.94
CA TYR A 223 6.17 2.72 -18.01
C TYR A 223 5.77 3.21 -19.40
N MET A 224 4.87 2.50 -20.07
CA MET A 224 4.44 2.79 -21.44
C MET A 224 2.96 3.17 -21.54
N GLY A 225 2.29 3.30 -20.43
CA GLY A 225 0.84 3.42 -20.30
C GLY A 225 0.26 2.23 -19.54
N GLY A 226 -1.02 2.30 -19.16
CA GLY A 226 -1.67 1.29 -18.33
C GLY A 226 -2.13 1.88 -17.00
N LYS A 227 -2.30 1.04 -15.99
CA LYS A 227 -2.83 1.45 -14.69
C LYS A 227 -1.81 2.21 -13.86
N ILE A 228 -2.25 3.32 -13.29
CA ILE A 228 -1.56 4.08 -12.25
C ILE A 228 -2.57 4.40 -11.15
N ASN A 229 -2.20 4.10 -9.91
CA ASN A 229 -2.89 4.54 -8.72
C ASN A 229 -2.06 5.59 -7.99
N ILE A 230 -2.62 6.76 -7.73
CA ILE A 230 -1.99 7.85 -6.99
C ILE A 230 -2.71 8.02 -5.67
N ALA A 231 -2.04 7.75 -4.56
CA ALA A 231 -2.56 8.02 -3.23
C ALA A 231 -1.87 9.25 -2.63
N HIS A 232 -2.59 10.05 -1.85
CA HIS A 232 -2.04 11.26 -1.24
C HIS A 232 -2.47 11.44 0.22
N CYS A 233 -1.57 11.99 1.05
CA CYS A 233 -1.89 12.41 2.40
C CYS A 233 -2.12 13.93 2.43
N ASN A 234 -3.39 14.34 2.40
CA ASN A 234 -3.84 15.74 2.40
C ASN A 234 -3.13 16.62 1.34
N ASN A 235 -2.87 16.08 0.13
CA ASN A 235 -2.19 16.77 -0.96
C ASN A 235 -2.82 16.47 -2.34
N GLU A 236 -4.14 16.60 -2.42
CA GLU A 236 -4.91 16.36 -3.65
C GLU A 236 -4.42 17.23 -4.83
N SER A 237 -4.08 18.49 -4.54
CA SER A 237 -3.57 19.41 -5.57
C SER A 237 -2.29 18.88 -6.25
N ALA A 238 -1.36 18.30 -5.51
CA ALA A 238 -0.17 17.69 -6.09
C ALA A 238 -0.49 16.43 -6.88
N ALA A 239 -1.43 15.60 -6.38
CA ALA A 239 -1.87 14.39 -7.07
C ALA A 239 -2.52 14.72 -8.44
N GLU A 240 -3.42 15.72 -8.49
CA GLU A 240 -4.04 16.16 -9.75
C GLU A 240 -3.01 16.78 -10.72
N LYS A 241 -2.09 17.61 -10.24
CA LYS A 241 -0.98 18.10 -11.08
C LYS A 241 -0.13 16.98 -11.64
N LEU A 242 0.19 15.97 -10.80
CA LEU A 242 0.95 14.81 -11.24
C LEU A 242 0.22 14.04 -12.33
N LYS A 243 -1.09 13.82 -12.17
CA LYS A 243 -1.94 13.18 -13.19
C LYS A 243 -1.89 13.94 -14.51
N GLU A 244 -2.03 15.28 -14.49
CA GLU A 244 -1.91 16.09 -15.70
C GLU A 244 -0.55 15.94 -16.36
N MET A 245 0.54 15.95 -15.58
CA MET A 245 1.90 15.78 -16.09
C MET A 245 2.10 14.38 -16.70
N ILE A 246 1.58 13.33 -16.07
CA ILE A 246 1.65 11.96 -16.58
C ILE A 246 0.86 11.85 -17.89
N LEU A 247 -0.36 12.36 -17.96
CA LEU A 247 -1.21 12.27 -19.16
C LEU A 247 -0.65 13.04 -20.36
N LYS A 248 0.15 14.09 -20.15
CA LYS A 248 0.85 14.80 -21.23
C LYS A 248 1.91 13.94 -21.91
N GLU A 249 2.51 13.03 -21.18
CA GLU A 249 3.58 12.15 -21.70
C GLU A 249 3.07 10.76 -22.06
N PHE A 250 2.21 10.20 -21.22
CA PHE A 250 1.66 8.87 -21.34
C PHE A 250 0.14 8.91 -21.57
N THR A 251 -0.25 9.18 -22.81
CA THR A 251 -1.65 9.42 -23.18
C THR A 251 -2.57 8.21 -22.96
N LEU A 252 -2.02 7.00 -22.83
CA LEU A 252 -2.75 5.75 -22.55
C LEU A 252 -2.85 5.43 -21.06
N ALA A 253 -2.32 6.28 -20.19
CA ALA A 253 -2.36 6.06 -18.75
C ALA A 253 -3.81 6.06 -18.23
N LYS A 254 -4.15 5.05 -17.42
CA LYS A 254 -5.42 4.93 -16.68
C LYS A 254 -5.15 5.26 -15.23
N ILE A 255 -5.49 6.48 -14.82
CA ILE A 255 -5.07 7.02 -13.53
C ILE A 255 -6.25 7.12 -12.58
N GLN A 256 -6.11 6.54 -11.39
CA GLN A 256 -7.01 6.76 -10.26
C GLN A 256 -6.28 7.59 -9.19
N ILE A 257 -7.01 8.49 -8.52
CA ILE A 257 -6.51 9.28 -7.40
C ILE A 257 -7.41 9.04 -6.20
N TYR A 258 -6.81 8.83 -5.02
CA TYR A 258 -7.52 8.71 -3.77
C TYR A 258 -6.66 9.15 -2.57
N LYS A 259 -7.32 9.36 -1.42
CA LYS A 259 -6.64 9.69 -0.17
C LYS A 259 -6.03 8.42 0.45
N CYS A 260 -4.82 8.55 0.99
CA CYS A 260 -4.26 7.52 1.87
C CYS A 260 -5.18 7.28 3.07
N ARG A 261 -5.24 6.04 3.53
CA ARG A 261 -5.90 5.68 4.77
C ARG A 261 -4.92 5.80 5.95
N GLY A 262 -5.30 5.22 7.12
CA GLY A 262 -4.61 5.47 8.37
C GLY A 262 -3.12 5.22 8.35
N ILE A 263 -2.69 3.99 8.04
CA ILE A 263 -1.27 3.60 8.12
C ILE A 263 -0.42 4.28 7.05
N CYS A 264 -0.94 4.41 5.83
CA CYS A 264 -0.22 5.10 4.76
C CYS A 264 -0.14 6.60 5.04
N SER A 265 -1.20 7.24 5.57
CA SER A 265 -1.16 8.64 6.00
C SER A 265 -0.16 8.88 7.14
N PHE A 266 -0.10 7.96 8.11
CA PHE A 266 0.86 8.05 9.22
C PHE A 266 2.31 8.06 8.74
N TYR A 267 2.65 7.19 7.79
CA TYR A 267 4.03 7.08 7.30
C TYR A 267 4.37 8.04 6.16
N ALA A 268 3.41 8.38 5.31
CA ALA A 268 3.61 9.38 4.26
C ALA A 268 3.63 10.81 4.80
N GLU A 269 3.04 11.02 5.97
CA GLU A 269 2.86 12.32 6.62
C GLU A 269 2.17 13.32 5.68
N ARG A 270 1.77 14.47 6.20
CA ARG A 270 1.12 15.51 5.39
C ARG A 270 1.99 15.92 4.19
N GLY A 271 1.38 16.01 3.02
CA GLY A 271 2.08 16.36 1.77
C GLY A 271 2.61 15.16 0.98
N GLY A 272 2.61 13.96 1.57
CA GLY A 272 3.05 12.73 0.91
C GLY A 272 2.21 12.36 -0.32
N VAL A 273 2.86 11.85 -1.36
CA VAL A 273 2.24 11.30 -2.58
C VAL A 273 2.89 9.96 -2.91
N LEU A 274 2.08 8.94 -3.11
CA LEU A 274 2.47 7.58 -3.42
C LEU A 274 1.94 7.23 -4.82
N VAL A 275 2.72 6.53 -5.63
CA VAL A 275 2.35 6.21 -7.02
C VAL A 275 2.65 4.74 -7.30
N GLY A 276 1.61 3.92 -7.31
CA GLY A 276 1.68 2.53 -7.76
C GLY A 276 1.37 2.45 -9.25
N PHE A 277 2.13 1.68 -10.02
CA PHE A 277 1.94 1.56 -11.46
C PHE A 277 2.40 0.21 -11.99
N GLU A 278 1.81 -0.21 -13.10
CA GLU A 278 2.24 -1.41 -13.83
C GLU A 278 3.26 -1.04 -14.91
N THR A 279 4.27 -1.90 -15.11
CA THR A 279 5.22 -1.83 -16.23
C THR A 279 4.92 -2.92 -17.25
N ASN A 280 5.45 -2.81 -18.44
CA ASN A 280 5.28 -3.82 -19.51
C ASN A 280 6.14 -5.06 -19.26
#